data_7fc45c7b00fbfeb77a6b000e979bc224
#
_entry.id   7fc45c7b00fbfeb77a6b000e979bc224
#
_cell.length_a   1.000
_cell.length_b   1.000
_cell.length_c   1.000
_cell.angle_alpha   90.00
_cell.angle_beta   90.00
_cell.angle_gamma   90.00
#
_symmetry.space_group_name_H-M   'P 1'
#
loop_
_entity.id
_entity.type
_entity.pdbx_description
1 polymer ?
#
loop_
_entity_poly.entity_id
_entity_poly.type
_entity_poly.pdbx_seq_one_letter_code
_entity_poly.pdbx_strand_id
1 'polypeptide(L)'
;RGLIGLRTRLLNATRGEAVIHHRFDSYKPEQGEVPRRSNGVMVSQENGKAVPYALWKLQERAELLVGPGEDVYEGMIVAENSRDNDLVVNPIREKKLTNIRAAGADDAVLLKPPRRLSLEAALEYIEEDEYVEVTPKVIRLRQMHLTEQARKRHQRGKSA
;
A
#
# COMPACT_ATOMS: atom_id res chain seq x y z
N ARG A 1 10.28 11.08 12.93
CA ARG A 1 9.90 10.06 11.95
C ARG A 1 10.93 8.92 11.88
N GLY A 2 12.24 9.17 11.85
CA GLY A 2 13.28 8.13 11.74
C GLY A 2 13.31 7.08 12.85
N LEU A 3 12.65 7.30 13.98
CA LEU A 3 12.52 6.32 15.06
C LEU A 3 11.27 5.42 14.91
N ILE A 4 10.31 5.81 14.07
CA ILE A 4 9.11 5.01 13.84
C ILE A 4 9.55 3.70 13.19
N GLY A 5 9.11 2.56 13.75
CA GLY A 5 9.44 1.24 13.24
C GLY A 5 10.89 0.75 13.51
N LEU A 6 11.81 1.63 13.94
CA LEU A 6 13.22 1.26 14.19
C LEU A 6 13.35 0.06 15.14
N ARG A 7 12.56 0.05 16.21
CA ARG A 7 12.58 -1.06 17.18
C ARG A 7 12.21 -2.38 16.51
N THR A 8 11.14 -2.41 15.73
CA THR A 8 10.68 -3.62 15.03
C THR A 8 11.71 -4.10 14.03
N ARG A 9 12.31 -3.19 13.25
CA ARG A 9 13.39 -3.52 12.30
C ARG A 9 14.60 -4.14 12.99
N LEU A 10 15.06 -3.54 14.09
CA LEU A 10 16.20 -4.04 14.84
C LEU A 10 15.90 -5.40 15.51
N LEU A 11 14.72 -5.58 16.09
CA LEU A 11 14.31 -6.88 16.65
C LEU A 11 14.25 -7.96 15.58
N ASN A 12 13.71 -7.66 14.40
CA ASN A 12 13.70 -8.61 13.29
C ASN A 12 15.11 -8.94 12.78
N ALA A 13 15.97 -7.94 12.63
CA ALA A 13 17.34 -8.12 12.17
C ALA A 13 18.21 -8.94 13.15
N THR A 14 17.93 -8.82 14.46
CA THR A 14 18.68 -9.49 15.52
C THR A 14 17.93 -10.69 16.10
N ARG A 15 16.88 -11.17 15.46
CA ARG A 15 16.04 -12.30 15.93
C ARG A 15 15.50 -12.11 17.35
N GLY A 16 15.21 -10.86 17.73
CA GLY A 16 14.69 -10.52 19.04
C GLY A 16 15.73 -10.17 20.11
N GLU A 17 17.02 -10.24 19.81
CA GLU A 17 18.10 -10.01 20.79
C GLU A 17 18.42 -8.53 21.05
N ALA A 18 17.98 -7.61 20.15
CA ALA A 18 18.28 -6.19 20.29
C ALA A 18 17.60 -5.58 21.52
N VAL A 19 18.37 -4.85 22.32
CA VAL A 19 17.87 -4.00 23.40
C VAL A 19 18.05 -2.54 22.95
N ILE A 20 16.95 -1.77 22.93
CA ILE A 20 16.95 -0.41 22.45
C ILE A 20 16.48 0.53 23.55
N HIS A 21 17.32 1.50 23.86
CA HIS A 21 16.98 2.59 24.76
C HIS A 21 17.12 3.91 23.99
N HIS A 22 16.16 4.80 24.15
CA HIS A 22 16.26 6.15 23.63
C HIS A 22 15.77 7.16 24.67
N ARG A 23 16.36 8.34 24.66
CA ARG A 23 15.97 9.47 25.48
C ARG A 23 16.03 10.75 24.66
N PHE A 24 15.27 11.74 25.07
CA PHE A 24 15.38 13.07 24.48
C PHE A 24 16.78 13.63 24.76
N ASP A 25 17.41 14.18 23.72
CA ASP A 25 18.69 14.89 23.81
C ASP A 25 18.46 16.39 23.67
N SER A 26 18.13 16.85 22.47
CA SER A 26 17.95 18.27 22.18
C SER A 26 17.16 18.46 20.88
N TYR A 27 16.67 19.69 20.66
CA TYR A 27 16.15 20.11 19.37
C TYR A 27 17.31 20.53 18.47
N LYS A 28 17.36 20.00 17.25
CA LYS A 28 18.37 20.30 16.24
C LYS A 28 17.69 20.52 14.88
N PRO A 29 18.31 21.27 13.96
CA PRO A 29 17.84 21.31 12.58
C PRO A 29 17.73 19.90 11.99
N GLU A 30 16.73 19.68 11.14
CA GLU A 30 16.55 18.42 10.45
C GLU A 30 17.79 18.11 9.59
N GLN A 31 18.33 16.92 9.76
CA GLN A 31 19.54 16.48 9.04
C GLN A 31 19.20 15.27 8.16
N GLY A 32 19.26 15.51 6.85
CA GLY A 32 19.11 14.48 5.83
C GLY A 32 17.67 13.98 5.66
N GLU A 33 17.46 13.19 4.63
CA GLU A 33 16.20 12.54 4.35
C GLU A 33 16.07 11.25 5.15
N VAL A 34 14.90 11.01 5.72
CA VAL A 34 14.58 9.72 6.36
C VAL A 34 14.36 8.70 5.26
N PRO A 35 15.03 7.53 5.31
CA PRO A 35 14.81 6.48 4.32
C PRO A 35 13.33 6.12 4.23
N ARG A 36 12.80 6.15 3.03
CA ARG A 36 11.41 5.79 2.69
C ARG A 36 11.39 4.44 2.00
N ARG A 37 10.21 3.95 1.65
CA ARG A 37 10.11 2.76 0.82
C ARG A 37 10.79 2.97 -0.52
N SER A 38 11.40 1.93 -1.06
CA SER A 38 12.04 1.94 -2.39
C SER A 38 11.04 1.68 -3.52
N ASN A 39 9.89 1.10 -3.20
CA ASN A 39 8.89 0.67 -4.17
C ASN A 39 7.71 1.63 -4.22
N GLY A 40 7.11 1.80 -5.39
CA GLY A 40 5.87 2.53 -5.56
C GLY A 40 4.65 1.77 -5.03
N VAL A 41 3.49 2.37 -5.15
CA VAL A 41 2.21 1.77 -4.74
C VAL A 41 1.23 1.60 -5.88
N MET A 42 0.30 0.68 -5.70
CA MET A 42 -0.87 0.55 -6.57
C MET A 42 -2.07 1.21 -5.94
N VAL A 43 -2.63 2.20 -6.63
CA VAL A 43 -3.73 3.04 -6.16
C VAL A 43 -5.01 2.68 -6.89
N SER A 44 -6.09 2.44 -6.16
CA SER A 44 -7.40 2.17 -6.77
C SER A 44 -7.92 3.37 -7.55
N GLN A 45 -8.46 3.13 -8.73
CA GLN A 45 -9.11 4.16 -9.56
C GLN A 45 -10.62 4.27 -9.32
N GLU A 46 -11.24 3.31 -8.64
CA GLU A 46 -12.70 3.21 -8.50
C GLU A 46 -13.13 2.74 -7.11
N ASN A 47 -14.40 3.00 -6.79
CA ASN A 47 -15.05 2.55 -5.57
C ASN A 47 -15.74 1.21 -5.82
N GLY A 48 -15.65 0.28 -4.86
CA GLY A 48 -16.34 -1.00 -4.94
C GLY A 48 -15.72 -2.07 -4.05
N LYS A 49 -15.97 -3.33 -4.37
CA LYS A 49 -15.37 -4.48 -3.68
C LYS A 49 -14.26 -5.10 -4.52
N ALA A 50 -13.11 -5.33 -3.91
CA ALA A 50 -12.01 -6.00 -4.57
C ALA A 50 -12.39 -7.42 -4.99
N VAL A 51 -12.19 -7.76 -6.27
CA VAL A 51 -12.56 -9.07 -6.81
C VAL A 51 -11.35 -10.00 -6.94
N PRO A 52 -11.51 -11.31 -6.69
CA PRO A 52 -10.39 -12.27 -6.73
C PRO A 52 -9.60 -12.21 -8.04
N TYR A 53 -10.28 -12.13 -9.17
CA TYR A 53 -9.65 -12.12 -10.48
C TYR A 53 -8.73 -10.90 -10.71
N ALA A 54 -9.16 -9.71 -10.29
CA ALA A 54 -8.33 -8.52 -10.40
C ALA A 54 -7.11 -8.60 -9.47
N LEU A 55 -7.31 -9.03 -8.22
CA LEU A 55 -6.22 -9.19 -7.24
C LEU A 55 -5.20 -10.24 -7.70
N TRP A 56 -5.64 -11.34 -8.30
CA TRP A 56 -4.77 -12.36 -8.86
C TRP A 56 -3.83 -11.80 -9.93
N LYS A 57 -4.33 -10.95 -10.81
CA LYS A 57 -3.48 -10.27 -11.80
C LYS A 57 -2.53 -9.25 -11.20
N LEU A 58 -2.94 -8.58 -10.13
CA LEU A 58 -2.08 -7.60 -9.45
C LEU A 58 -0.95 -8.28 -8.67
N GLN A 59 -1.20 -9.44 -8.03
CA GLN A 59 -0.19 -10.14 -7.24
C GLN A 59 1.02 -10.66 -8.03
N GLU A 60 0.94 -10.73 -9.37
CA GLU A 60 2.07 -11.10 -10.22
C GLU A 60 3.22 -10.08 -10.13
N ARG A 61 2.88 -8.82 -9.83
CA ARG A 61 3.82 -7.69 -9.79
C ARG A 61 3.67 -6.80 -8.57
N ALA A 62 2.97 -7.26 -7.55
CA ALA A 62 2.70 -6.48 -6.35
C ALA A 62 2.47 -7.37 -5.13
N GLU A 63 2.75 -6.84 -3.96
CA GLU A 63 2.33 -7.40 -2.69
C GLU A 63 1.00 -6.76 -2.28
N LEU A 64 -0.06 -7.57 -2.17
CA LEU A 64 -1.40 -7.09 -1.87
C LEU A 64 -1.51 -6.60 -0.42
N LEU A 65 -2.19 -5.47 -0.23
CA LEU A 65 -2.56 -4.91 1.08
C LEU A 65 -4.05 -5.11 1.39
N VAL A 66 -4.84 -5.47 0.37
CA VAL A 66 -6.28 -5.73 0.48
C VAL A 66 -6.60 -7.15 0.04
N GLY A 67 -7.61 -7.74 0.67
CA GLY A 67 -8.12 -9.08 0.32
C GLY A 67 -9.36 -9.03 -0.57
N PRO A 68 -9.77 -10.19 -1.12
CA PRO A 68 -10.98 -10.31 -1.90
C PRO A 68 -12.22 -9.98 -1.06
N GLY A 69 -13.19 -9.27 -1.67
CA GLY A 69 -14.43 -8.84 -1.02
C GLY A 69 -14.30 -7.61 -0.12
N GLU A 70 -13.09 -7.07 0.08
CA GLU A 70 -12.89 -5.85 0.85
C GLU A 70 -13.34 -4.63 0.05
N ASP A 71 -13.90 -3.64 0.78
CA ASP A 71 -14.29 -2.38 0.19
C ASP A 71 -13.05 -1.54 -0.12
N VAL A 72 -12.97 -1.08 -1.35
CA VAL A 72 -11.94 -0.19 -1.87
C VAL A 72 -12.57 1.09 -2.43
N TYR A 73 -11.81 2.15 -2.47
CA TYR A 73 -12.26 3.43 -3.01
C TYR A 73 -11.17 4.13 -3.82
N GLU A 74 -11.54 5.07 -4.65
CA GLU A 74 -10.60 5.85 -5.46
C GLU A 74 -9.57 6.54 -4.56
N GLY A 75 -8.29 6.38 -4.89
CA GLY A 75 -7.20 6.91 -4.09
C GLY A 75 -6.73 6.02 -2.94
N MET A 76 -7.38 4.89 -2.66
CA MET A 76 -6.92 3.91 -1.67
C MET A 76 -5.72 3.14 -2.22
N ILE A 77 -4.70 2.94 -1.39
CA ILE A 77 -3.54 2.10 -1.72
C ILE A 77 -3.91 0.64 -1.46
N VAL A 78 -3.86 -0.17 -2.51
CA VAL A 78 -4.34 -1.56 -2.50
C VAL A 78 -3.21 -2.59 -2.56
N ALA A 79 -2.02 -2.18 -3.01
CA ALA A 79 -0.84 -3.05 -3.07
C ALA A 79 0.45 -2.23 -3.11
N GLU A 80 1.58 -2.87 -2.75
CA GLU A 80 2.92 -2.37 -3.00
C GLU A 80 3.39 -2.87 -4.36
N ASN A 81 3.82 -1.96 -5.24
CA ASN A 81 4.36 -2.32 -6.54
C ASN A 81 5.75 -2.96 -6.39
N SER A 82 6.13 -3.86 -7.28
CA SER A 82 7.50 -4.41 -7.34
C SER A 82 8.50 -3.44 -7.97
N ARG A 83 8.03 -2.32 -8.52
CA ARG A 83 8.84 -1.24 -9.11
C ARG A 83 8.73 0.02 -8.27
N ASP A 84 9.58 0.99 -8.53
CA ASP A 84 9.67 2.27 -7.84
C ASP A 84 8.57 3.28 -8.20
N ASN A 85 7.76 2.99 -9.23
CA ASN A 85 6.70 3.89 -9.70
C ASN A 85 5.33 3.52 -9.18
N ASP A 86 4.51 4.52 -8.91
CA ASP A 86 3.10 4.36 -8.58
C ASP A 86 2.27 4.00 -9.82
N LEU A 87 1.29 3.12 -9.62
CA LEU A 87 0.37 2.69 -10.67
C LEU A 87 -1.09 2.85 -10.23
N VAL A 88 -1.90 3.42 -11.11
CA VAL A 88 -3.36 3.42 -10.95
C VAL A 88 -3.91 2.10 -11.49
N VAL A 89 -4.68 1.40 -10.67
CA VAL A 89 -5.18 0.05 -10.98
C VAL A 89 -6.67 -0.06 -10.70
N ASN A 90 -7.31 -1.06 -11.32
CA ASN A 90 -8.72 -1.38 -11.08
C ASN A 90 -8.84 -2.71 -10.32
N PRO A 91 -8.98 -2.71 -8.99
CA PRO A 91 -9.10 -3.92 -8.18
C PRO A 91 -10.50 -4.54 -8.20
N ILE A 92 -11.49 -3.87 -8.81
CA ILE A 92 -12.88 -4.32 -8.90
C ILE A 92 -13.24 -4.91 -10.27
N ARG A 93 -12.28 -4.97 -11.19
CA ARG A 93 -12.52 -5.43 -12.55
C ARG A 93 -12.77 -6.95 -12.61
N GLU A 94 -13.98 -7.34 -12.94
CA GLU A 94 -14.34 -8.73 -13.15
C GLU A 94 -13.76 -9.31 -14.45
N LYS A 95 -13.68 -10.65 -14.49
CA LYS A 95 -13.34 -11.37 -15.72
C LYS A 95 -14.47 -11.19 -16.73
N LYS A 96 -14.16 -10.66 -17.92
CA LYS A 96 -15.14 -10.66 -19.02
C LYS A 96 -15.36 -12.11 -19.47
N LEU A 97 -16.59 -12.58 -19.40
CA LEU A 97 -17.00 -13.88 -19.95
C LEU A 97 -16.94 -13.80 -21.47
N THR A 98 -15.85 -14.31 -22.06
CA THR A 98 -15.62 -14.21 -23.51
C THR A 98 -15.99 -15.47 -24.28
N ASN A 99 -16.28 -16.62 -23.59
CA ASN A 99 -16.62 -17.86 -24.30
C ASN A 99 -17.39 -18.85 -23.40
N ILE A 100 -18.57 -19.26 -23.85
CA ILE A 100 -19.43 -20.25 -23.20
C ILE A 100 -18.71 -21.61 -23.08
N ARG A 101 -17.79 -21.95 -23.99
CA ARG A 101 -17.03 -23.21 -23.99
C ARG A 101 -15.88 -23.26 -22.97
N ALA A 102 -15.42 -22.11 -22.47
CA ALA A 102 -14.36 -22.02 -21.46
C ALA A 102 -14.89 -21.91 -20.03
N ALA A 103 -16.20 -21.90 -19.82
CA ALA A 103 -16.81 -21.78 -18.50
C ALA A 103 -16.55 -23.02 -17.60
N GLY A 104 -16.11 -24.14 -18.16
CA GLY A 104 -15.76 -25.36 -17.41
C GLY A 104 -14.29 -25.45 -16.97
N ALA A 105 -13.45 -24.51 -17.39
CA ALA A 105 -12.02 -24.47 -17.05
C ALA A 105 -11.66 -23.18 -16.28
N ASP A 106 -12.44 -22.83 -15.28
CA ASP A 106 -12.03 -21.80 -14.32
C ASP A 106 -10.98 -22.42 -13.41
N ASP A 107 -9.69 -22.18 -13.74
CA ASP A 107 -8.59 -22.49 -12.85
C ASP A 107 -8.85 -21.77 -11.52
N ALA A 108 -8.71 -22.52 -10.43
CA ALA A 108 -8.86 -21.98 -9.10
C ALA A 108 -7.88 -20.82 -8.91
N VAL A 109 -8.41 -19.62 -8.68
CA VAL A 109 -7.60 -18.42 -8.45
C VAL A 109 -6.92 -18.54 -7.08
N LEU A 110 -5.62 -18.81 -7.09
CA LEU A 110 -4.82 -18.87 -5.88
C LEU A 110 -4.30 -17.48 -5.51
N LEU A 111 -4.80 -16.92 -4.41
CA LEU A 111 -4.37 -15.63 -3.89
C LEU A 111 -3.45 -15.82 -2.69
N LYS A 112 -2.33 -15.07 -2.69
CA LYS A 112 -1.51 -14.92 -1.50
C LYS A 112 -2.27 -14.10 -0.45
N PRO A 113 -2.14 -14.40 0.85
CA PRO A 113 -2.71 -13.57 1.89
C PRO A 113 -2.20 -12.12 1.78
N PRO A 114 -3.08 -11.11 1.92
CA PRO A 114 -2.63 -9.72 1.88
C PRO A 114 -1.78 -9.39 3.11
N ARG A 115 -0.76 -8.57 2.93
CA ARG A 115 0.04 -8.03 4.04
C ARG A 115 -0.80 -7.07 4.86
N ARG A 116 -0.92 -7.35 6.16
CA ARG A 116 -1.59 -6.47 7.12
C ARG A 116 -0.56 -5.66 7.88
N LEU A 117 -0.71 -4.34 7.83
CA LEU A 117 0.18 -3.43 8.51
C LEU A 117 -0.36 -3.10 9.91
N SER A 118 0.53 -3.11 10.92
CA SER A 118 0.24 -2.46 12.19
C SER A 118 0.23 -0.94 12.00
N LEU A 119 -0.25 -0.19 12.99
CA LEU A 119 -0.25 1.28 12.92
C LEU A 119 1.18 1.82 12.76
N GLU A 120 2.13 1.28 13.50
CA GLU A 120 3.54 1.67 13.45
C GLU A 120 4.12 1.38 12.05
N ALA A 121 3.87 0.19 11.53
CA ALA A 121 4.34 -0.19 10.19
C ALA A 121 3.69 0.69 9.09
N ALA A 122 2.42 1.04 9.24
CA ALA A 122 1.72 1.93 8.32
C ALA A 122 2.30 3.35 8.33
N LEU A 123 2.61 3.89 9.53
CA LEU A 123 3.23 5.21 9.69
C LEU A 123 4.67 5.26 9.18
N GLU A 124 5.40 4.14 9.27
CA GLU A 124 6.73 4.02 8.67
C GLU A 124 6.65 3.95 7.14
N TYR A 125 5.64 3.24 6.64
CA TYR A 125 5.48 2.92 5.23
C TYR A 125 5.10 4.11 4.35
N ILE A 126 4.20 5.02 4.83
CA ILE A 126 3.63 6.11 4.03
C ILE A 126 4.67 7.16 3.65
N GLU A 127 4.43 7.78 2.48
CA GLU A 127 5.13 8.97 2.00
C GLU A 127 4.42 10.27 2.38
N GLU A 128 4.96 11.43 1.96
CA GLU A 128 4.44 12.76 2.34
C GLU A 128 3.05 13.06 1.80
N ASP A 129 2.72 12.50 0.65
CA ASP A 129 1.44 12.67 -0.04
C ASP A 129 0.45 11.52 0.26
N GLU A 130 0.72 10.74 1.31
CA GLU A 130 -0.09 9.63 1.72
C GLU A 130 -0.56 9.76 3.17
N TYR A 131 -1.69 9.15 3.48
CA TYR A 131 -2.28 9.12 4.81
C TYR A 131 -2.56 7.69 5.28
N VAL A 132 -2.44 7.50 6.58
CA VAL A 132 -2.97 6.33 7.28
C VAL A 132 -4.38 6.66 7.75
N GLU A 133 -5.35 5.89 7.28
CA GLU A 133 -6.73 5.95 7.75
C GLU A 133 -6.95 4.86 8.79
N VAL A 134 -7.25 5.28 10.01
CA VAL A 134 -7.49 4.36 11.14
C VAL A 134 -8.98 4.31 11.42
N THR A 135 -9.56 3.12 11.31
CA THR A 135 -10.93 2.85 11.69
C THR A 135 -10.97 1.82 12.83
N PRO A 136 -12.09 1.66 13.55
CA PRO A 136 -12.18 0.65 14.61
C PRO A 136 -11.91 -0.79 14.15
N LYS A 137 -12.03 -1.07 12.85
CA LYS A 137 -11.92 -2.42 12.29
C LYS A 137 -10.65 -2.66 11.49
N VAL A 138 -10.16 -1.63 10.78
CA VAL A 138 -9.06 -1.77 9.82
C VAL A 138 -8.19 -0.52 9.76
N ILE A 139 -6.93 -0.73 9.43
CA ILE A 139 -5.98 0.32 9.03
C ILE A 139 -5.86 0.26 7.51
N ARG A 140 -6.03 1.42 6.86
CA ARG A 140 -5.94 1.59 5.41
C ARG A 140 -4.92 2.64 5.07
N LEU A 141 -4.35 2.55 3.89
CA LEU A 141 -3.48 3.57 3.33
C LEU A 141 -4.17 4.24 2.16
N ARG A 142 -4.01 5.54 2.02
CA ARG A 142 -4.57 6.28 0.91
C ARG A 142 -3.71 7.45 0.48
N GLN A 143 -3.89 7.88 -0.74
CA GLN A 143 -3.32 9.13 -1.23
C GLN A 143 -3.98 10.34 -0.56
N MET A 144 -3.24 11.42 -0.36
CA MET A 144 -3.75 12.70 0.10
C MET A 144 -4.86 13.20 -0.84
N HIS A 145 -4.59 13.16 -2.13
CA HIS A 145 -5.54 13.50 -3.18
C HIS A 145 -6.17 12.24 -3.75
N LEU A 146 -7.45 12.01 -3.47
CA LEU A 146 -8.13 10.77 -3.84
C LEU A 146 -8.26 10.62 -5.35
N THR A 147 -8.68 11.68 -6.06
CA THR A 147 -8.89 11.60 -7.50
C THR A 147 -7.59 11.68 -8.30
N GLU A 148 -7.50 10.94 -9.39
CA GLU A 148 -6.34 10.95 -10.26
C GLU A 148 -6.03 12.35 -10.81
N GLN A 149 -7.08 13.13 -11.12
CA GLN A 149 -6.92 14.50 -11.61
C GLN A 149 -6.29 15.42 -10.56
N ALA A 150 -6.69 15.29 -9.28
CA ALA A 150 -6.13 16.08 -8.19
C ALA A 150 -4.65 15.71 -7.96
N ARG A 151 -4.30 14.43 -8.01
CA ARG A 151 -2.90 13.98 -7.93
C ARG A 151 -2.04 14.57 -9.04
N LYS A 152 -2.50 14.49 -10.29
CA LYS A 152 -1.79 15.08 -11.44
C LYS A 152 -1.61 16.59 -11.34
N ARG A 153 -2.61 17.33 -10.81
CA ARG A 153 -2.48 18.77 -10.56
C ARG A 153 -1.42 19.06 -9.50
N HIS A 154 -1.45 18.31 -8.40
CA HIS A 154 -0.49 18.48 -7.32
C HIS A 154 0.95 18.23 -7.78
N GLN A 155 1.19 17.17 -8.54
CA GLN A 155 2.51 16.85 -9.10
C GLN A 155 3.02 17.95 -10.04
N ARG A 156 2.17 18.49 -10.92
CA ARG A 156 2.53 19.61 -11.80
C ARG A 156 2.89 20.89 -11.01
N GLY A 157 2.20 21.15 -9.90
CA GLY A 157 2.49 22.30 -9.04
C GLY A 157 3.78 22.16 -8.23
N LYS A 158 4.29 20.94 -8.00
CA LYS A 158 5.59 20.70 -7.37
C LYS A 158 6.77 20.81 -8.36
N SER A 159 6.51 20.69 -9.66
CA SER A 159 7.54 20.73 -10.71
C SER A 159 7.72 22.12 -11.35
N ALA A 160 6.93 23.10 -10.93
CA ALA A 160 6.99 24.50 -11.34
C ALA A 160 7.61 25.37 -10.23
#